data_09fde9842e01ebe8404d849d02696237
#
_entry.id   09fde9842e01ebe8404d849d02696237
#
_cell.length_a   1.000
_cell.length_b   1.000
_cell.length_c   1.000
_cell.angle_alpha   90.00
_cell.angle_beta   90.00
_cell.angle_gamma   90.00
#
_symmetry.space_group_name_H-M   'P 1'
#
loop_
_entity.id
_entity.type
_entity.pdbx_description
1 polymer ?
#
loop_
_entity_poly.entity_id
_entity_poly.type
_entity_poly.pdbx_seq_one_letter_code
_entity_poly.pdbx_strand_id
1 'polypeptide(L)'
;TLNYESNPYMNENWFQRACLVGDASTSGISCVITNEAINEILDISGIDDVNTVYSGSFPSQMVAGLNEGVGFFNYRGYYGVSGFGSSDVNSTSNGYMLPVATVITCGTGSFGSSSGESLIESFIRAGTPSNPKGSVVCIGTATLGTHTMFNNLVDMGFYYGALIEGIETPGAALMYGKMMLY
;
A
#
# COMPACT_ATOMS: atom_id res chain seq x y z
N THR A 1 -7.39 8.61 12.76
CA THR A 1 -7.92 7.24 12.63
C THR A 1 -9.32 7.12 13.24
N LEU A 2 -9.51 7.33 14.57
CA LEU A 2 -10.81 7.16 15.24
C LEU A 2 -11.96 7.96 14.58
N ASN A 3 -11.73 9.22 14.21
CA ASN A 3 -12.74 10.03 13.51
C ASN A 3 -13.06 9.49 12.12
N TYR A 4 -12.05 8.94 11.43
CA TYR A 4 -12.22 8.31 10.13
C TYR A 4 -13.04 7.03 10.22
N GLU A 5 -12.73 6.16 11.20
CA GLU A 5 -13.47 4.91 11.42
C GLU A 5 -14.92 5.14 11.84
N SER A 6 -15.17 6.19 12.64
CA SER A 6 -16.52 6.53 13.11
C SER A 6 -17.39 7.16 12.02
N ASN A 7 -16.80 7.88 11.08
CA ASN A 7 -17.49 8.60 10.01
C ASN A 7 -16.61 8.67 8.75
N PRO A 8 -16.45 7.55 8.03
CA PRO A 8 -15.62 7.48 6.84
C PRO A 8 -16.16 8.42 5.76
N TYR A 9 -15.25 8.99 4.98
CA TYR A 9 -15.60 9.79 3.81
C TYR A 9 -16.11 8.87 2.70
N MET A 10 -17.40 8.90 2.43
CA MET A 10 -18.07 8.02 1.46
C MET A 10 -18.54 8.75 0.19
N ASN A 11 -18.19 10.03 0.05
CA ASN A 11 -18.47 10.77 -1.17
C ASN A 11 -17.52 10.31 -2.27
N GLU A 12 -18.03 10.18 -3.49
CA GLU A 12 -17.30 9.60 -4.62
C GLU A 12 -17.00 8.09 -4.43
N ASN A 13 -16.58 7.42 -5.48
CA ASN A 13 -16.31 5.97 -5.47
C ASN A 13 -14.81 5.66 -5.26
N TRP A 14 -14.08 6.53 -4.56
CA TRP A 14 -12.64 6.39 -4.34
C TRP A 14 -12.26 5.05 -3.67
N PHE A 15 -13.12 4.54 -2.79
CA PHE A 15 -12.90 3.26 -2.09
C PHE A 15 -13.04 2.03 -2.99
N GLN A 16 -13.57 2.18 -4.20
CA GLN A 16 -13.65 1.15 -5.24
C GLN A 16 -12.50 1.25 -6.25
N ARG A 17 -11.50 2.09 -5.98
CA ARG A 17 -10.31 2.25 -6.82
C ARG A 17 -9.09 1.66 -6.14
N ALA A 18 -8.10 1.28 -6.94
CA ALA A 18 -6.80 0.86 -6.45
C ALA A 18 -5.66 1.43 -7.30
N CYS A 19 -4.49 1.58 -6.67
CA CYS A 19 -3.25 1.90 -7.37
C CYS A 19 -2.22 0.82 -7.04
N LEU A 20 -1.79 0.08 -8.06
CA LEU A 20 -0.85 -1.03 -7.95
C LEU A 20 0.47 -0.66 -8.62
N VAL A 21 1.54 -0.62 -7.85
CA VAL A 21 2.86 -0.19 -8.31
C VAL A 21 3.87 -1.33 -8.23
N GLY A 22 4.44 -1.71 -9.35
CA GLY A 22 5.42 -2.80 -9.45
C GLY A 22 6.72 -2.34 -10.10
N ASP A 23 7.79 -2.15 -9.33
CA ASP A 23 9.11 -1.83 -9.85
C ASP A 23 9.93 -3.10 -10.10
N ALA A 24 10.02 -3.47 -11.38
CA ALA A 24 10.78 -4.64 -11.82
C ALA A 24 12.29 -4.38 -12.00
N SER A 25 12.77 -3.15 -11.81
CA SER A 25 14.15 -2.76 -12.15
C SER A 25 15.22 -3.58 -11.42
N THR A 26 14.98 -3.93 -10.17
CA THR A 26 15.92 -4.73 -9.34
C THR A 26 15.32 -6.08 -8.93
N SER A 27 14.03 -6.12 -8.57
CA SER A 27 13.35 -7.35 -8.14
C SER A 27 12.95 -8.28 -9.30
N GLY A 28 13.03 -7.78 -10.53
CA GLY A 28 12.56 -8.49 -11.70
C GLY A 28 11.04 -8.49 -11.83
N ILE A 29 10.55 -9.19 -12.83
CA ILE A 29 9.14 -9.23 -13.23
C ILE A 29 8.19 -9.75 -12.13
N SER A 30 8.69 -10.42 -11.10
CA SER A 30 7.86 -10.98 -10.02
C SER A 30 7.05 -9.92 -9.28
N CYS A 31 7.54 -8.67 -9.18
CA CYS A 31 6.80 -7.57 -8.59
C CYS A 31 5.57 -7.17 -9.41
N VAL A 32 5.68 -7.23 -10.73
CA VAL A 32 4.56 -6.99 -11.65
C VAL A 32 3.57 -8.14 -11.57
N ILE A 33 4.05 -9.39 -11.65
CA ILE A 33 3.19 -10.60 -11.56
C ILE A 33 2.39 -10.61 -10.26
N THR A 34 3.00 -10.19 -9.14
CA THR A 34 2.31 -10.07 -7.85
C THR A 34 1.17 -9.06 -7.93
N ASN A 35 1.41 -7.89 -8.52
CA ASN A 35 0.37 -6.88 -8.70
C ASN A 35 -0.73 -7.34 -9.65
N GLU A 36 -0.41 -8.07 -10.72
CA GLU A 36 -1.43 -8.65 -11.59
C GLU A 36 -2.32 -9.67 -10.85
N ALA A 37 -1.73 -10.52 -10.01
CA ALA A 37 -2.51 -11.43 -9.18
C ALA A 37 -3.38 -10.67 -8.15
N ILE A 38 -2.88 -9.59 -7.56
CA ILE A 38 -3.67 -8.72 -6.68
C ILE A 38 -4.79 -8.04 -7.47
N ASN A 39 -4.54 -7.61 -8.72
CA ASN A 39 -5.55 -7.03 -9.59
C ASN A 39 -6.70 -8.01 -9.87
N GLU A 40 -6.39 -9.28 -10.11
CA GLU A 40 -7.42 -10.32 -10.26
C GLU A 40 -8.26 -10.48 -8.97
N ILE A 41 -7.64 -10.41 -7.79
CA ILE A 41 -8.35 -10.48 -6.50
C ILE A 41 -9.28 -9.26 -6.33
N LEU A 42 -8.80 -8.07 -6.70
CA LEU A 42 -9.58 -6.83 -6.66
C LEU A 42 -10.79 -6.90 -7.59
N ASP A 43 -10.60 -7.33 -8.84
CA ASP A 43 -11.66 -7.48 -9.84
C ASP A 43 -12.76 -8.45 -9.37
N ILE A 44 -12.38 -9.63 -8.87
CA ILE A 44 -13.33 -10.62 -8.29
C ILE A 44 -14.13 -10.00 -7.13
N SER A 45 -13.54 -9.05 -6.41
CA SER A 45 -14.14 -8.37 -5.26
C SER A 45 -14.97 -7.13 -5.63
N GLY A 46 -15.07 -6.82 -6.93
CA GLY A 46 -15.82 -5.68 -7.45
C GLY A 46 -15.07 -4.34 -7.40
N ILE A 47 -13.74 -4.39 -7.33
CA ILE A 47 -12.85 -3.23 -7.43
C ILE A 47 -12.17 -3.30 -8.79
N ASP A 48 -12.77 -2.68 -9.80
CA ASP A 48 -12.39 -2.77 -11.21
C ASP A 48 -11.72 -1.50 -11.76
N ASP A 49 -11.71 -0.41 -11.02
CA ASP A 49 -10.99 0.84 -11.36
C ASP A 49 -9.56 0.80 -10.78
N VAL A 50 -8.67 0.11 -11.48
CA VAL A 50 -7.30 -0.14 -11.02
C VAL A 50 -6.27 0.56 -11.91
N ASN A 51 -5.53 1.51 -11.33
CA ASN A 51 -4.38 2.14 -11.96
C ASN A 51 -3.12 1.30 -11.70
N THR A 52 -2.48 0.80 -12.76
CA THR A 52 -1.23 0.03 -12.68
C THR A 52 -0.04 0.87 -13.12
N VAL A 53 1.03 0.88 -12.30
CA VAL A 53 2.26 1.64 -12.55
C VAL A 53 3.44 0.67 -12.56
N TYR A 54 3.91 0.30 -13.77
CA TYR A 54 5.01 -0.66 -13.95
C TYR A 54 6.24 -0.08 -14.62
N SER A 55 6.21 1.20 -14.97
CA SER A 55 7.33 1.91 -15.59
C SER A 55 7.17 3.44 -15.49
N GLY A 56 8.22 4.17 -15.83
CA GLY A 56 8.20 5.64 -15.86
C GLY A 56 8.65 6.28 -14.55
N SER A 57 8.12 7.44 -14.25
CA SER A 57 8.48 8.17 -13.02
C SER A 57 7.62 7.70 -11.85
N PHE A 58 8.08 6.70 -11.12
CA PHE A 58 7.36 6.11 -9.98
C PHE A 58 6.88 7.15 -8.95
N PRO A 59 7.71 8.07 -8.43
CA PRO A 59 7.24 9.01 -7.40
C PRO A 59 6.07 9.87 -7.86
N SER A 60 6.14 10.46 -9.05
CA SER A 60 5.07 11.33 -9.55
C SER A 60 3.77 10.56 -9.83
N GLN A 61 3.88 9.33 -10.35
CA GLN A 61 2.70 8.49 -10.62
C GLN A 61 2.05 7.99 -9.33
N MET A 62 2.84 7.65 -8.30
CA MET A 62 2.33 7.27 -6.98
C MET A 62 1.62 8.44 -6.30
N VAL A 63 2.18 9.65 -6.35
CA VAL A 63 1.52 10.86 -5.84
C VAL A 63 0.20 11.11 -6.59
N ALA A 64 0.21 10.98 -7.91
CA ALA A 64 -1.00 11.15 -8.72
C ALA A 64 -2.07 10.13 -8.35
N GLY A 65 -1.74 8.83 -8.29
CA GLY A 65 -2.67 7.77 -7.92
C GLY A 65 -3.25 7.96 -6.51
N LEU A 66 -2.43 8.35 -5.54
CA LEU A 66 -2.93 8.68 -4.20
C LEU A 66 -3.89 9.88 -4.21
N ASN A 67 -3.57 10.93 -5.00
CA ASN A 67 -4.39 12.14 -5.07
C ASN A 67 -5.74 11.94 -5.78
N GLU A 68 -5.83 10.98 -6.70
CA GLU A 68 -7.11 10.57 -7.30
C GLU A 68 -8.05 9.94 -6.28
N GLY A 69 -7.53 9.49 -5.17
CA GLY A 69 -8.26 8.76 -4.13
C GLY A 69 -8.44 7.30 -4.51
N VAL A 70 -7.85 6.43 -3.70
CA VAL A 70 -7.93 4.97 -3.85
C VAL A 70 -8.23 4.30 -2.51
N GLY A 71 -8.99 3.21 -2.52
CA GLY A 71 -9.24 2.39 -1.34
C GLY A 71 -8.03 1.53 -1.00
N PHE A 72 -7.30 1.09 -2.03
CA PHE A 72 -6.09 0.29 -1.88
C PHE A 72 -4.92 0.90 -2.65
N PHE A 73 -3.77 0.96 -1.98
CA PHE A 73 -2.50 1.33 -2.59
C PHE A 73 -1.49 0.22 -2.32
N ASN A 74 -0.89 -0.35 -3.37
CA ASN A 74 0.14 -1.37 -3.23
C ASN A 74 1.43 -0.97 -3.93
N TYR A 75 2.56 -1.23 -3.29
CA TYR A 75 3.88 -1.11 -3.89
C TYR A 75 4.70 -2.39 -3.69
N ARG A 76 5.20 -2.92 -4.81
CA ARG A 76 6.18 -4.01 -4.82
C ARG A 76 7.47 -3.59 -5.54
N GLY A 77 8.60 -3.83 -4.91
CA GLY A 77 9.93 -3.53 -5.41
C GLY A 77 10.99 -4.31 -4.66
N TYR A 78 12.23 -3.85 -4.66
CA TYR A 78 13.36 -4.51 -4.02
C TYR A 78 13.70 -3.91 -2.65
N TYR A 79 14.00 -2.62 -2.61
CA TYR A 79 14.41 -1.89 -1.41
C TYR A 79 13.82 -0.48 -1.42
N GLY A 80 13.27 -0.04 -0.29
CA GLY A 80 12.58 1.24 -0.26
C GLY A 80 11.46 1.30 -1.31
N VAL A 81 11.20 2.45 -1.86
CA VAL A 81 10.10 2.69 -2.80
C VAL A 81 10.55 3.58 -3.97
N SER A 82 11.49 3.09 -4.79
CA SER A 82 11.85 3.68 -6.10
C SER A 82 11.91 5.21 -6.16
N GLY A 83 12.61 5.81 -5.19
CA GLY A 83 12.78 7.27 -5.10
C GLY A 83 11.63 8.01 -4.43
N PHE A 84 10.53 7.32 -4.07
CA PHE A 84 9.43 7.89 -3.30
C PHE A 84 9.76 7.86 -1.80
N GLY A 85 9.57 8.96 -1.12
CA GLY A 85 9.90 9.11 0.30
C GLY A 85 8.88 9.92 1.09
N SER A 86 9.22 10.25 2.34
CA SER A 86 8.35 11.01 3.25
C SER A 86 7.92 12.37 2.69
N SER A 87 8.79 13.02 1.90
CA SER A 87 8.47 14.28 1.21
C SER A 87 7.34 14.12 0.21
N ASP A 88 7.33 12.99 -0.54
CA ASP A 88 6.30 12.71 -1.54
C ASP A 88 4.97 12.39 -0.86
N VAL A 89 4.98 11.59 0.21
CA VAL A 89 3.79 11.35 1.05
C VAL A 89 3.21 12.67 1.57
N ASN A 90 4.05 13.56 2.08
CA ASN A 90 3.62 14.87 2.58
C ASN A 90 3.13 15.82 1.47
N SER A 91 3.52 15.58 0.22
CA SER A 91 3.04 16.34 -0.93
C SER A 91 1.66 15.90 -1.43
N THR A 92 1.15 14.74 -0.99
CA THR A 92 -0.18 14.28 -1.38
C THR A 92 -1.29 15.23 -0.92
N SER A 93 -2.42 15.17 -1.61
CA SER A 93 -3.59 16.00 -1.34
C SER A 93 -4.89 15.18 -1.34
N ASN A 94 -4.78 13.89 -1.00
CA ASN A 94 -5.90 12.95 -1.02
C ASN A 94 -6.98 13.21 0.07
N GLY A 95 -6.72 14.09 1.01
CA GLY A 95 -7.73 14.45 2.02
C GLY A 95 -8.19 13.24 2.83
N TYR A 96 -9.50 13.11 2.97
CA TYR A 96 -10.10 11.96 3.68
C TYR A 96 -10.20 10.67 2.86
N MET A 97 -9.73 10.65 1.60
CA MET A 97 -9.61 9.44 0.78
C MET A 97 -8.32 8.69 1.17
N LEU A 98 -8.35 8.06 2.35
CA LEU A 98 -7.18 7.46 3.00
C LEU A 98 -7.14 5.94 2.73
N PRO A 99 -6.28 5.46 1.82
CA PRO A 99 -6.21 4.05 1.48
C PRO A 99 -5.72 3.16 2.62
N VAL A 100 -5.99 1.87 2.48
CA VAL A 100 -5.16 0.80 3.05
C VAL A 100 -3.94 0.66 2.13
N ALA A 101 -2.76 0.99 2.64
CA ALA A 101 -1.51 0.96 1.89
C ALA A 101 -0.66 -0.25 2.28
N THR A 102 -0.21 -1.01 1.29
CA THR A 102 0.76 -2.08 1.47
C THR A 102 2.06 -1.72 0.73
N VAL A 103 3.15 -1.64 1.49
CA VAL A 103 4.48 -1.26 0.99
C VAL A 103 5.48 -2.30 1.49
N ILE A 104 5.25 -3.56 1.08
CA ILE A 104 6.00 -4.72 1.60
C ILE A 104 7.32 -4.88 0.83
N THR A 105 8.25 -3.98 1.11
CA THR A 105 9.64 -4.02 0.64
C THR A 105 10.60 -3.80 1.79
N CYS A 106 11.86 -4.23 1.64
CA CYS A 106 12.87 -4.10 2.69
C CYS A 106 13.00 -2.66 3.20
N GLY A 107 12.95 -2.51 4.53
CA GLY A 107 13.25 -1.26 5.22
C GLY A 107 12.14 -0.20 5.26
N THR A 108 10.99 -0.44 4.62
CA THR A 108 9.91 0.57 4.57
C THR A 108 9.24 0.82 5.91
N GLY A 109 9.25 -0.18 6.81
CA GLY A 109 8.68 -0.12 8.16
C GLY A 109 9.69 -0.15 9.29
N SER A 110 10.91 0.31 9.11
CA SER A 110 11.98 0.30 10.12
C SER A 110 11.81 1.39 11.17
N PHE A 111 10.69 1.43 11.87
CA PHE A 111 10.34 2.46 12.86
C PHE A 111 11.20 2.41 14.14
N GLY A 112 12.00 1.38 14.36
CA GLY A 112 13.00 1.31 15.43
C GLY A 112 14.36 1.91 15.06
N SER A 113 14.50 2.45 13.86
CA SER A 113 15.76 3.04 13.39
C SER A 113 16.01 4.41 13.98
N SER A 114 17.26 4.69 14.37
CA SER A 114 17.69 6.04 14.79
C SER A 114 17.79 7.05 13.64
N SER A 115 17.57 6.62 12.40
CA SER A 115 17.70 7.47 11.19
C SER A 115 16.49 8.35 10.89
N GLY A 116 15.48 8.37 11.77
CA GLY A 116 14.29 9.20 11.61
C GLY A 116 13.03 8.39 11.31
N GLU A 117 12.02 9.06 10.78
CA GLU A 117 10.71 8.48 10.46
C GLU A 117 10.81 7.49 9.31
N SER A 118 10.25 6.30 9.49
CA SER A 118 10.12 5.32 8.41
C SER A 118 9.04 5.74 7.40
N LEU A 119 9.08 5.18 6.19
CA LEU A 119 8.11 5.54 5.16
C LEU A 119 6.67 5.23 5.58
N ILE A 120 6.42 4.07 6.22
CA ILE A 120 5.05 3.75 6.67
C ILE A 120 4.56 4.66 7.80
N GLU A 121 5.45 5.17 8.64
CA GLU A 121 5.08 6.20 9.63
C GLU A 121 4.66 7.49 8.93
N SER A 122 5.39 7.90 7.89
CA SER A 122 5.03 9.08 7.10
C SER A 122 3.62 8.96 6.51
N PHE A 123 3.23 7.79 5.99
CA PHE A 123 1.89 7.55 5.48
C PHE A 123 0.79 7.76 6.54
N ILE A 124 1.03 7.30 7.77
CA ILE A 124 0.05 7.40 8.87
C ILE A 124 0.02 8.79 9.49
N ARG A 125 1.15 9.53 9.45
CA ARG A 125 1.30 10.81 10.15
C ARG A 125 1.12 12.01 9.24
N ALA A 126 1.02 11.82 7.92
CA ALA A 126 0.91 12.91 6.97
C ALA A 126 -0.35 13.76 7.19
N GLY A 127 -0.18 15.06 7.01
CA GLY A 127 -1.27 16.04 7.16
C GLY A 127 -1.62 16.37 8.60
N THR A 128 -2.86 16.76 8.81
CA THR A 128 -3.44 17.13 10.11
C THR A 128 -4.83 16.52 10.27
N PRO A 129 -5.44 16.50 11.46
CA PRO A 129 -6.81 16.01 11.63
C PRO A 129 -7.86 16.71 10.77
N SER A 130 -7.65 17.98 10.43
CA SER A 130 -8.55 18.77 9.57
C SER A 130 -8.16 18.75 8.09
N ASN A 131 -6.95 18.31 7.78
CA ASN A 131 -6.46 18.17 6.41
C ASN A 131 -5.56 16.92 6.33
N PRO A 132 -6.15 15.72 6.45
CA PRO A 132 -5.39 14.48 6.45
C PRO A 132 -4.79 14.19 5.08
N LYS A 133 -3.75 13.36 5.08
CA LYS A 133 -3.03 12.90 3.88
C LYS A 133 -2.51 11.48 4.12
N GLY A 134 -1.95 10.88 3.08
CA GLY A 134 -1.31 9.56 3.18
C GLY A 134 -2.33 8.44 3.27
N SER A 135 -2.35 7.67 4.37
CA SER A 135 -3.21 6.48 4.49
C SER A 135 -3.81 6.31 5.89
N VAL A 136 -4.90 5.55 6.00
CA VAL A 136 -5.49 5.15 7.29
C VAL A 136 -4.74 3.96 7.90
N VAL A 137 -4.22 3.08 7.07
CA VAL A 137 -3.38 1.92 7.43
C VAL A 137 -2.19 1.89 6.49
N CYS A 138 -1.01 1.60 7.02
CA CYS A 138 0.15 1.31 6.19
C CYS A 138 0.91 0.10 6.71
N ILE A 139 1.16 -0.87 5.83
CA ILE A 139 1.87 -2.11 6.12
C ILE A 139 3.22 -2.09 5.40
N GLY A 140 4.29 -2.31 6.12
CA GLY A 140 5.64 -2.37 5.56
C GLY A 140 6.53 -3.36 6.30
N THR A 141 7.74 -3.55 5.81
CA THR A 141 8.70 -4.50 6.36
C THR A 141 9.66 -3.80 7.32
N ALA A 142 9.69 -4.23 8.58
CA ALA A 142 10.51 -3.61 9.63
C ALA A 142 12.01 -3.94 9.50
N THR A 143 12.38 -4.94 8.71
CA THR A 143 13.76 -5.42 8.61
C THR A 143 14.31 -5.36 7.19
N LEU A 144 15.62 -5.48 7.06
CA LEU A 144 16.32 -5.72 5.80
C LEU A 144 16.49 -7.24 5.57
N GLY A 145 16.78 -7.63 4.34
CA GLY A 145 17.12 -9.02 4.00
C GLY A 145 15.92 -9.96 3.91
N THR A 146 14.70 -9.44 3.83
CA THR A 146 13.53 -10.27 3.50
C THR A 146 13.58 -10.67 2.02
N HIS A 147 13.26 -11.93 1.72
CA HIS A 147 13.30 -12.43 0.35
C HIS A 147 12.06 -11.98 -0.44
N THR A 148 12.26 -11.48 -1.66
CA THR A 148 11.19 -10.95 -2.53
C THR A 148 10.04 -11.93 -2.70
N MET A 149 10.31 -13.22 -2.90
CA MET A 149 9.30 -14.26 -3.07
C MET A 149 8.37 -14.36 -1.85
N PHE A 150 8.92 -14.35 -0.63
CA PHE A 150 8.12 -14.41 0.59
C PHE A 150 7.30 -13.14 0.78
N ASN A 151 7.90 -11.99 0.49
CA ASN A 151 7.17 -10.72 0.51
C ASN A 151 6.01 -10.72 -0.49
N ASN A 152 6.19 -11.28 -1.68
CA ASN A 152 5.13 -11.43 -2.67
C ASN A 152 3.97 -12.29 -2.16
N LEU A 153 4.27 -13.42 -1.52
CA LEU A 153 3.23 -14.29 -0.94
C LEU A 153 2.47 -13.62 0.20
N VAL A 154 3.17 -12.92 1.11
CA VAL A 154 2.53 -12.18 2.20
C VAL A 154 1.61 -11.08 1.66
N ASP A 155 2.04 -10.38 0.61
CA ASP A 155 1.29 -9.31 -0.02
C ASP A 155 0.01 -9.83 -0.69
N MET A 156 0.12 -10.80 -1.59
CA MET A 156 -1.04 -11.46 -2.21
C MET A 156 -1.98 -12.06 -1.17
N GLY A 157 -1.41 -12.74 -0.15
CA GLY A 157 -2.19 -13.34 0.93
C GLY A 157 -2.91 -12.31 1.80
N PHE A 158 -2.36 -11.11 1.96
CA PHE A 158 -3.07 -10.00 2.61
C PHE A 158 -4.35 -9.64 1.85
N TYR A 159 -4.24 -9.41 0.53
CA TYR A 159 -5.41 -9.06 -0.30
C TYR A 159 -6.42 -10.21 -0.37
N TYR A 160 -5.95 -11.43 -0.52
CA TYR A 160 -6.83 -12.60 -0.53
C TYR A 160 -7.58 -12.75 0.81
N GLY A 161 -6.87 -12.64 1.93
CA GLY A 161 -7.48 -12.69 3.26
C GLY A 161 -8.50 -11.59 3.49
N ALA A 162 -8.19 -10.35 3.10
CA ALA A 162 -9.07 -9.22 3.30
C ALA A 162 -10.32 -9.28 2.39
N LEU A 163 -10.15 -9.60 1.12
CA LEU A 163 -11.20 -9.43 0.10
C LEU A 163 -11.95 -10.73 -0.23
N ILE A 164 -11.30 -11.88 -0.21
CA ILE A 164 -11.93 -13.17 -0.53
C ILE A 164 -12.40 -13.89 0.73
N GLU A 165 -11.53 -13.96 1.75
CA GLU A 165 -11.89 -14.60 3.04
C GLU A 165 -12.71 -13.68 3.95
N GLY A 166 -12.86 -12.41 3.60
CA GLY A 166 -13.66 -11.44 4.35
C GLY A 166 -13.08 -11.07 5.73
N ILE A 167 -11.76 -11.10 5.87
CA ILE A 167 -11.10 -10.71 7.11
C ILE A 167 -11.13 -9.19 7.27
N GLU A 168 -11.98 -8.67 8.12
CA GLU A 168 -12.31 -7.25 8.22
C GLU A 168 -11.18 -6.36 8.77
N THR A 169 -10.22 -6.91 9.51
CA THR A 169 -9.15 -6.10 10.09
C THR A 169 -7.82 -6.28 9.36
N PRO A 170 -7.14 -5.19 8.95
CA PRO A 170 -5.88 -5.27 8.22
C PRO A 170 -4.79 -6.07 8.94
N GLY A 171 -4.75 -6.01 10.28
CA GLY A 171 -3.82 -6.79 11.06
C GLY A 171 -4.05 -8.30 10.97
N ALA A 172 -5.31 -8.75 11.01
CA ALA A 172 -5.65 -10.16 10.85
C ALA A 172 -5.44 -10.63 9.40
N ALA A 173 -5.79 -9.82 8.40
CA ALA A 173 -5.50 -10.11 7.00
C ALA A 173 -3.98 -10.24 6.74
N LEU A 174 -3.15 -9.40 7.38
CA LEU A 174 -1.70 -9.54 7.31
C LEU A 174 -1.21 -10.85 7.96
N MET A 175 -1.81 -11.25 9.08
CA MET A 175 -1.47 -12.56 9.69
C MET A 175 -1.85 -13.71 8.77
N TYR A 176 -3.01 -13.64 8.10
CA TYR A 176 -3.39 -14.60 7.07
C TYR A 176 -2.34 -14.67 5.95
N GLY A 177 -1.92 -13.52 5.41
CA GLY A 177 -0.85 -13.46 4.40
C GLY A 177 0.46 -14.10 4.87
N LYS A 178 0.84 -13.93 6.14
CA LYS A 178 2.01 -14.62 6.71
C LYS A 178 1.81 -16.13 6.84
N MET A 179 0.60 -16.58 7.13
CA MET A 179 0.28 -18.02 7.22
C MET A 179 0.37 -18.71 5.85
N MET A 180 0.21 -17.99 4.75
CA MET A 180 0.40 -18.51 3.39
C MET A 180 1.84 -18.94 3.08
N LEU A 181 2.79 -18.65 3.97
CA LEU A 181 4.18 -19.11 3.85
C LEU A 181 4.40 -20.55 4.34
N TYR A 182 3.41 -21.15 4.99
CA TYR A 182 3.47 -22.49 5.60
C TYR A 182 2.53 -23.47 4.91
#